data_6366dd2e6b1dc430e28f6c5b84b545ad
#
_entry.id   6366dd2e6b1dc430e28f6c5b84b545ad
#
_cell.length_a   1.000
_cell.length_b   1.000
_cell.length_c   1.000
_cell.angle_alpha   90.00
_cell.angle_beta   90.00
_cell.angle_gamma   90.00
#
_symmetry.space_group_name_H-M   'P 1'
#
loop_
_entity.id
_entity.type
_entity.pdbx_description
1 polymer ?
#
loop_
_entity_poly.entity_id
_entity_poly.type
_entity_poly.pdbx_seq_one_letter_code
_entity_poly.pdbx_strand_id
1 'polypeptide(L)'
;DIWDIYYMRSTLEGLCARWAVENITEEQIDRLEETILLSEFQMKKGNAFNTEQVTGLDGRFHTILYEASGSRMLARVLSDFHEYVQSARKDSIVSEERARKSIREHKQILQAIKERDADQAEQLADEHILHVIQNLKRQGY
;
A
#
# COMPACT_ATOMS: atom_id res chain seq x y z
N ASP A 1 -12.64 14.82 -6.78
CA ASP A 1 -12.39 15.03 -5.38
C ASP A 1 -11.48 13.93 -4.83
N ILE A 2 -10.43 14.35 -4.11
CA ILE A 2 -9.43 13.43 -3.57
C ILE A 2 -10.03 12.43 -2.56
N TRP A 3 -11.02 12.87 -1.78
CA TRP A 3 -11.65 12.00 -0.79
C TRP A 3 -12.46 10.89 -1.44
N ASP A 4 -13.17 11.19 -2.52
CA ASP A 4 -13.91 10.19 -3.28
C ASP A 4 -12.95 9.12 -3.80
N ILE A 5 -11.79 9.54 -4.31
CA ILE A 5 -10.77 8.62 -4.81
C ILE A 5 -10.26 7.72 -3.68
N TYR A 6 -9.99 8.29 -2.50
CA TYR A 6 -9.50 7.50 -1.37
C TYR A 6 -10.52 6.46 -0.91
N TYR A 7 -11.81 6.83 -0.81
CA TYR A 7 -12.84 5.88 -0.37
C TYR A 7 -13.09 4.80 -1.41
N MET A 8 -13.09 5.15 -2.70
CA MET A 8 -13.16 4.13 -3.76
C MET A 8 -11.92 3.23 -3.72
N ARG A 9 -10.77 3.83 -3.50
CA ARG A 9 -9.52 3.11 -3.42
C ARG A 9 -9.51 2.10 -2.27
N SER A 10 -10.05 2.45 -1.10
CA SER A 10 -10.07 1.51 0.03
C SER A 10 -10.79 0.22 -0.33
N THR A 11 -11.96 0.33 -0.95
CA THR A 11 -12.75 -0.82 -1.38
C THR A 11 -12.04 -1.63 -2.46
N LEU A 12 -11.49 -0.95 -3.46
CA LEU A 12 -10.83 -1.61 -4.58
C LEU A 12 -9.49 -2.24 -4.18
N GLU A 13 -8.77 -1.66 -3.23
CA GLU A 13 -7.54 -2.27 -2.70
C GLU A 13 -7.86 -3.57 -1.96
N GLY A 14 -8.96 -3.60 -1.23
CA GLY A 14 -9.44 -4.82 -0.60
C GLY A 14 -9.75 -5.90 -1.63
N LEU A 15 -10.51 -5.56 -2.67
CA LEU A 15 -10.80 -6.47 -3.76
C LEU A 15 -9.53 -6.97 -4.44
N CYS A 16 -8.57 -6.06 -4.65
CA CYS A 16 -7.27 -6.39 -5.23
C CYS A 16 -6.53 -7.44 -4.41
N ALA A 17 -6.46 -7.25 -3.09
CA ALA A 17 -5.80 -8.19 -2.20
C ALA A 17 -6.49 -9.55 -2.20
N ARG A 18 -7.82 -9.57 -2.22
CA ARG A 18 -8.60 -10.82 -2.32
C ARG A 18 -8.22 -11.59 -3.60
N TRP A 19 -8.20 -10.91 -4.72
CA TRP A 19 -7.86 -11.55 -6.00
C TRP A 19 -6.39 -11.95 -6.07
N ALA A 20 -5.50 -11.20 -5.42
CA ALA A 20 -4.08 -11.55 -5.34
C ALA A 20 -3.87 -12.89 -4.62
N VAL A 21 -4.69 -13.21 -3.62
CA VAL A 21 -4.59 -14.50 -2.92
C VAL A 21 -4.65 -15.67 -3.89
N GLU A 22 -5.49 -15.56 -4.93
CA GLU A 22 -5.66 -16.63 -5.92
C GLU A 22 -4.63 -16.57 -7.06
N ASN A 23 -4.14 -15.38 -7.39
CA ASN A 23 -3.40 -15.17 -8.64
C ASN A 23 -1.92 -14.84 -8.45
N ILE A 24 -1.47 -14.56 -7.24
CA ILE A 24 -0.10 -14.13 -6.99
C ILE A 24 0.91 -15.26 -7.27
N THR A 25 2.04 -14.89 -7.87
CA THR A 25 3.15 -15.82 -8.11
C THR A 25 4.17 -15.74 -6.98
N GLU A 26 5.02 -16.78 -6.87
CA GLU A 26 6.12 -16.78 -5.90
C GLU A 26 7.08 -15.60 -6.13
N GLU A 27 7.35 -15.29 -7.40
CA GLU A 27 8.19 -14.13 -7.73
C GLU A 27 7.60 -12.83 -7.20
N GLN A 28 6.28 -12.65 -7.34
CA GLN A 28 5.61 -11.45 -6.85
C GLN A 28 5.65 -11.40 -5.32
N ILE A 29 5.49 -12.54 -4.64
CA ILE A 29 5.63 -12.60 -3.18
C ILE A 29 7.05 -12.15 -2.77
N ASP A 30 8.07 -12.66 -3.44
CA ASP A 30 9.45 -12.29 -3.16
C ASP A 30 9.69 -10.79 -3.36
N ARG A 31 9.12 -10.22 -4.41
CA ARG A 31 9.23 -8.79 -4.69
C ARG A 31 8.51 -7.94 -3.63
N LEU A 32 7.34 -8.38 -3.16
CA LEU A 32 6.66 -7.71 -2.05
C LEU A 32 7.49 -7.76 -0.76
N GLU A 33 8.06 -8.92 -0.45
CA GLU A 33 8.95 -9.05 0.71
C GLU A 33 10.14 -8.12 0.61
N GLU A 34 10.72 -7.99 -0.58
CA GLU A 34 11.86 -7.09 -0.80
C GLU A 34 11.49 -5.65 -0.49
N THR A 35 10.32 -5.17 -0.95
CA THR A 35 9.91 -3.79 -0.64
C THR A 35 9.81 -3.56 0.86
N ILE A 36 9.28 -4.54 1.59
CA ILE A 36 9.14 -4.45 3.05
C ILE A 36 10.51 -4.42 3.72
N LEU A 37 11.42 -5.32 3.34
CA LEU A 37 12.76 -5.38 3.92
C LEU A 37 13.54 -4.10 3.67
N LEU A 38 13.47 -3.56 2.46
CA LEU A 38 14.14 -2.30 2.13
C LEU A 38 13.53 -1.13 2.90
N SER A 39 12.21 -1.14 3.09
CA SER A 39 11.52 -0.11 3.89
C SER A 39 11.96 -0.19 5.35
N GLU A 40 12.03 -1.38 5.92
CA GLU A 40 12.49 -1.58 7.29
C GLU A 40 13.94 -1.13 7.47
N PHE A 41 14.78 -1.41 6.46
CA PHE A 41 16.16 -0.94 6.47
C PHE A 41 16.23 0.59 6.51
N GLN A 42 15.42 1.28 5.71
CA GLN A 42 15.36 2.74 5.76
C GLN A 42 14.95 3.24 7.16
N MET A 43 13.99 2.58 7.79
CA MET A 43 13.49 3.03 9.10
C MET A 43 14.51 2.84 10.23
N LYS A 44 15.52 1.98 10.05
CA LYS A 44 16.61 1.86 11.01
C LYS A 44 17.45 3.14 11.12
N LYS A 45 17.38 4.02 10.14
CA LYS A 45 18.08 5.30 10.16
C LYS A 45 17.43 6.33 11.09
N GLY A 46 16.27 6.01 11.66
CA GLY A 46 15.53 6.92 12.55
C GLY A 46 15.21 8.23 11.85
N ASN A 47 15.54 9.36 12.47
CA ASN A 47 15.24 10.68 11.91
C ASN A 47 15.98 10.97 10.59
N ALA A 48 16.96 10.15 10.22
CA ALA A 48 17.72 10.32 8.99
C ALA A 48 17.14 9.51 7.82
N PHE A 49 15.94 8.92 7.96
CA PHE A 49 15.36 8.15 6.87
C PHE A 49 15.05 9.04 5.66
N ASN A 50 15.22 8.47 4.47
CA ASN A 50 14.99 9.18 3.23
C ASN A 50 13.51 9.06 2.83
N THR A 51 12.77 10.16 2.93
CA THR A 51 11.34 10.20 2.64
C THR A 51 11.03 9.78 1.20
N GLU A 52 11.83 10.22 0.23
CA GLU A 52 11.65 9.84 -1.17
C GLU A 52 11.78 8.33 -1.37
N GLN A 53 12.78 7.71 -0.75
CA GLN A 53 12.97 6.27 -0.87
C GLN A 53 11.83 5.49 -0.22
N VAL A 54 11.40 5.93 0.97
CA VAL A 54 10.27 5.29 1.67
C VAL A 54 8.99 5.39 0.84
N THR A 55 8.71 6.57 0.29
CA THR A 55 7.54 6.78 -0.57
C THR A 55 7.62 5.94 -1.84
N GLY A 56 8.80 5.85 -2.44
CA GLY A 56 9.02 5.03 -3.63
C GLY A 56 8.79 3.55 -3.36
N LEU A 57 9.26 3.05 -2.23
CA LEU A 57 9.06 1.65 -1.84
C LEU A 57 7.59 1.36 -1.54
N ASP A 58 6.89 2.30 -0.90
CA ASP A 58 5.44 2.20 -0.68
C ASP A 58 4.72 2.05 -2.01
N GLY A 59 5.04 2.90 -2.99
CA GLY A 59 4.45 2.83 -4.32
C GLY A 59 4.73 1.51 -5.01
N ARG A 60 5.95 0.99 -4.88
CA ARG A 60 6.33 -0.30 -5.48
C ARG A 60 5.54 -1.45 -4.86
N PHE A 61 5.33 -1.45 -3.55
CA PHE A 61 4.52 -2.45 -2.89
C PHE A 61 3.12 -2.50 -3.51
N HIS A 62 2.48 -1.34 -3.62
CA HIS A 62 1.13 -1.26 -4.18
C HIS A 62 1.09 -1.69 -5.65
N THR A 63 2.04 -1.25 -6.46
CA THR A 63 2.10 -1.61 -7.89
C THR A 63 2.22 -3.12 -8.08
N ILE A 64 3.08 -3.78 -7.32
CA ILE A 64 3.23 -5.23 -7.38
C ILE A 64 1.93 -5.92 -6.98
N LEU A 65 1.28 -5.44 -5.92
CA LEU A 65 0.02 -5.99 -5.45
C LEU A 65 -1.07 -5.86 -6.51
N TYR A 66 -1.14 -4.71 -7.21
CA TYR A 66 -2.11 -4.50 -8.28
C TYR A 66 -1.90 -5.51 -9.41
N GLU A 67 -0.66 -5.72 -9.84
CA GLU A 67 -0.33 -6.73 -10.85
C GLU A 67 -0.71 -8.14 -10.39
N ALA A 68 -0.48 -8.42 -9.11
CA ALA A 68 -0.75 -9.74 -8.53
C ALA A 68 -2.24 -10.09 -8.50
N SER A 69 -3.13 -9.10 -8.61
CA SER A 69 -4.58 -9.35 -8.64
C SER A 69 -5.01 -10.18 -9.86
N GLY A 70 -4.21 -10.18 -10.92
CA GLY A 70 -4.55 -10.84 -12.17
C GLY A 70 -5.56 -10.10 -13.03
N SER A 71 -6.02 -8.93 -12.62
CA SER A 71 -6.96 -8.12 -13.37
C SER A 71 -6.26 -6.88 -13.92
N ARG A 72 -6.17 -6.79 -15.25
CA ARG A 72 -5.59 -5.61 -15.91
C ARG A 72 -6.41 -4.36 -15.61
N MET A 73 -7.74 -4.50 -15.62
CA MET A 73 -8.64 -3.36 -15.39
C MET A 73 -8.46 -2.82 -13.97
N LEU A 74 -8.47 -3.70 -12.97
CA LEU A 74 -8.32 -3.29 -11.58
C LEU A 74 -6.95 -2.66 -11.35
N ALA A 75 -5.89 -3.27 -11.89
CA ALA A 75 -4.53 -2.72 -11.78
C ALA A 75 -4.45 -1.32 -12.38
N ARG A 76 -5.06 -1.12 -13.54
CA ARG A 76 -5.05 0.18 -14.22
C ARG A 76 -5.79 1.25 -13.43
N VAL A 77 -6.99 0.94 -12.95
CA VAL A 77 -7.79 1.89 -12.17
C VAL A 77 -7.05 2.27 -10.88
N LEU A 78 -6.51 1.30 -10.18
CA LEU A 78 -5.78 1.56 -8.93
C LEU A 78 -4.49 2.33 -9.18
N SER A 79 -3.78 2.02 -10.25
CA SER A 79 -2.56 2.76 -10.61
C SER A 79 -2.87 4.23 -10.94
N ASP A 80 -3.97 4.47 -11.66
CA ASP A 80 -4.40 5.84 -11.97
C ASP A 80 -4.79 6.60 -10.70
N PHE A 81 -5.50 5.97 -9.78
CA PHE A 81 -5.83 6.57 -8.49
C PHE A 81 -4.56 6.89 -7.68
N HIS A 82 -3.62 5.96 -7.67
CA HIS A 82 -2.37 6.13 -6.95
C HIS A 82 -1.57 7.33 -7.48
N GLU A 83 -1.44 7.44 -8.81
CA GLU A 83 -0.75 8.56 -9.44
C GLU A 83 -1.43 9.90 -9.12
N TYR A 84 -2.76 9.94 -9.20
CA TYR A 84 -3.51 11.15 -8.88
C TYR A 84 -3.26 11.58 -7.45
N VAL A 85 -3.33 10.66 -6.51
CA VAL A 85 -3.12 10.91 -5.08
C VAL A 85 -1.69 11.39 -4.82
N GLN A 86 -0.69 10.76 -5.44
CA GLN A 86 0.71 11.16 -5.28
C GLN A 86 0.93 12.58 -5.78
N SER A 87 0.37 12.91 -6.92
CA SER A 87 0.47 14.28 -7.48
C SER A 87 -0.18 15.32 -6.57
N ALA A 88 -1.36 15.02 -6.04
CA ALA A 88 -2.09 15.93 -5.17
C ALA A 88 -1.40 16.13 -3.81
N ARG A 89 -0.57 15.16 -3.40
CA ARG A 89 0.08 15.14 -2.09
C ARG A 89 1.60 15.35 -2.15
N LYS A 90 2.13 15.79 -3.28
CA LYS A 90 3.59 15.89 -3.45
C LYS A 90 4.29 16.72 -2.38
N ASP A 91 3.58 17.68 -1.78
CA ASP A 91 4.13 18.54 -0.74
C ASP A 91 3.82 18.06 0.68
N SER A 92 3.17 16.90 0.83
CA SER A 92 2.86 16.36 2.15
C SER A 92 4.12 15.72 2.76
N ILE A 93 4.23 15.85 4.09
CA ILE A 93 5.34 15.28 4.84
C ILE A 93 4.93 13.92 5.39
N VAL A 94 5.73 12.88 5.08
CA VAL A 94 5.53 11.56 5.66
C VAL A 94 6.23 11.53 7.02
N SER A 95 5.45 11.34 8.10
CA SER A 95 6.01 11.20 9.43
C SER A 95 6.66 9.82 9.60
N GLU A 96 7.69 9.76 10.46
CA GLU A 96 8.31 8.48 10.80
C GLU A 96 7.30 7.49 11.38
N GLU A 97 6.43 7.99 12.27
CA GLU A 97 5.39 7.14 12.90
C GLU A 97 4.46 6.53 11.86
N ARG A 98 3.97 7.34 10.91
CA ARG A 98 3.06 6.84 9.87
C ARG A 98 3.78 5.86 8.94
N ALA A 99 5.03 6.14 8.59
CA ALA A 99 5.82 5.24 7.76
C ALA A 99 5.98 3.87 8.43
N ARG A 100 6.29 3.84 9.72
CA ARG A 100 6.44 2.58 10.45
C ARG A 100 5.12 1.79 10.51
N LYS A 101 4.01 2.48 10.75
CA LYS A 101 2.68 1.84 10.76
C LYS A 101 2.33 1.27 9.40
N SER A 102 2.60 2.03 8.34
CA SER A 102 2.34 1.59 6.96
C SER A 102 3.11 0.30 6.64
N ILE A 103 4.37 0.24 7.03
CA ILE A 103 5.19 -0.96 6.80
C ILE A 103 4.62 -2.16 7.54
N ARG A 104 4.18 -1.99 8.79
CA ARG A 104 3.54 -3.06 9.55
C ARG A 104 2.26 -3.54 8.88
N GLU A 105 1.46 -2.60 8.36
CA GLU A 105 0.23 -2.93 7.64
C GLU A 105 0.53 -3.72 6.37
N HIS A 106 1.56 -3.32 5.61
CA HIS A 106 2.01 -4.07 4.43
C HIS A 106 2.43 -5.49 4.79
N LYS A 107 3.16 -5.66 5.89
CA LYS A 107 3.56 -7.00 6.36
C LYS A 107 2.35 -7.87 6.67
N GLN A 108 1.33 -7.30 7.31
CA GLN A 108 0.11 -8.02 7.66
C GLN A 108 -0.65 -8.46 6.41
N ILE A 109 -0.76 -7.58 5.42
CA ILE A 109 -1.40 -7.89 4.14
C ILE A 109 -0.67 -9.04 3.45
N LEU A 110 0.66 -8.94 3.35
CA LEU A 110 1.45 -10.00 2.72
C LEU A 110 1.31 -11.32 3.46
N GLN A 111 1.30 -11.31 4.79
CA GLN A 111 1.13 -12.53 5.57
C GLN A 111 -0.21 -13.19 5.29
N ALA A 112 -1.30 -12.43 5.23
CA ALA A 112 -2.61 -12.96 4.89
C ALA A 112 -2.63 -13.56 3.49
N ILE A 113 -1.94 -12.93 2.54
CA ILE A 113 -1.83 -13.46 1.17
C ILE A 113 -1.05 -14.79 1.17
N LYS A 114 0.04 -14.87 1.92
CA LYS A 114 0.84 -16.10 2.04
C LYS A 114 0.03 -17.24 2.66
N GLU A 115 -0.82 -16.92 3.62
CA GLU A 115 -1.70 -17.89 4.27
C GLU A 115 -2.92 -18.23 3.42
N ARG A 116 -3.07 -17.58 2.27
CA ARG A 116 -4.20 -17.76 1.36
C ARG A 116 -5.55 -17.44 2.02
N ASP A 117 -5.54 -16.49 2.95
CA ASP A 117 -6.73 -16.02 3.65
C ASP A 117 -7.30 -14.79 2.94
N ALA A 118 -8.20 -15.03 1.98
CA ALA A 118 -8.74 -13.98 1.13
C ALA A 118 -9.54 -12.95 1.91
N ASP A 119 -10.36 -13.39 2.88
CA ASP A 119 -11.15 -12.47 3.69
C ASP A 119 -10.27 -11.56 4.53
N GLN A 120 -9.24 -12.10 5.16
CA GLN A 120 -8.32 -11.33 5.98
C GLN A 120 -7.50 -10.37 5.11
N ALA A 121 -7.02 -10.83 3.95
CA ALA A 121 -6.27 -9.97 3.03
C ALA A 121 -7.10 -8.78 2.58
N GLU A 122 -8.36 -9.02 2.23
CA GLU A 122 -9.27 -7.95 1.82
C GLU A 122 -9.49 -6.93 2.93
N GLN A 123 -9.78 -7.41 4.15
CA GLN A 123 -10.04 -6.55 5.29
C GLN A 123 -8.81 -5.70 5.63
N LEU A 124 -7.63 -6.30 5.67
CA LEU A 124 -6.39 -5.60 6.01
C LEU A 124 -6.04 -4.54 4.97
N ALA A 125 -6.24 -4.83 3.68
CA ALA A 125 -5.95 -3.87 2.63
C ALA A 125 -6.92 -2.69 2.67
N ASP A 126 -8.21 -2.93 2.89
CA ASP A 126 -9.22 -1.89 3.05
C ASP A 126 -8.87 -1.00 4.25
N GLU A 127 -8.60 -1.61 5.41
CA GLU A 127 -8.25 -0.90 6.63
C GLU A 127 -6.97 -0.07 6.47
N HIS A 128 -5.99 -0.58 5.72
CA HIS A 128 -4.75 0.15 5.47
C HIS A 128 -5.04 1.50 4.81
N ILE A 129 -5.90 1.54 3.80
CA ILE A 129 -6.25 2.79 3.13
C ILE A 129 -7.09 3.69 4.04
N LEU A 130 -7.99 3.12 4.85
CA LEU A 130 -8.74 3.91 5.83
C LEU A 130 -7.81 4.58 6.84
N HIS A 131 -6.73 3.89 7.26
CA HIS A 131 -5.73 4.49 8.14
C HIS A 131 -4.98 5.64 7.45
N VAL A 132 -4.70 5.50 6.16
CA VAL A 132 -4.11 6.61 5.38
C VAL A 132 -5.03 7.81 5.38
N ILE A 133 -6.34 7.59 5.14
CA ILE A 133 -7.35 8.66 5.17
C ILE A 133 -7.36 9.35 6.53
N GLN A 134 -7.39 8.59 7.62
CA GLN A 134 -7.40 9.14 8.97
C GLN A 134 -6.17 9.99 9.24
N ASN A 135 -5.01 9.50 8.82
CA ASN A 135 -3.75 10.24 9.00
C ASN A 135 -3.77 11.58 8.24
N LEU A 136 -4.28 11.58 7.01
CA LEU A 136 -4.38 12.81 6.22
C LEU A 136 -5.33 13.80 6.85
N LYS A 137 -6.46 13.34 7.37
CA LYS A 137 -7.42 14.22 8.04
C LYS A 137 -6.81 14.88 9.29
N ARG A 138 -5.99 14.13 10.04
CA ARG A 138 -5.26 14.70 11.18
C ARG A 138 -4.25 15.76 10.76
N GLN A 139 -3.71 15.66 9.56
CA GLN A 139 -2.77 16.65 9.01
C GLN A 139 -3.47 17.88 8.41
N GLY A 140 -4.80 17.89 8.38
CA GLY A 140 -5.58 19.04 7.90
C GLY A 140 -5.88 19.02 6.41
N TYR A 141 -5.76 17.88 5.77
CA TYR A 141 -6.12 17.73 4.36
C TYR A 141 -7.62 17.64 4.14
#